data_ca37ca22cc509b1c49cad69a0e0479ad
#
_entry.id   ca37ca22cc509b1c49cad69a0e0479ad
#
_cell.length_a   1.000
_cell.length_b   1.000
_cell.length_c   1.000
_cell.angle_alpha   90.00
_cell.angle_beta   90.00
_cell.angle_gamma   90.00
#
_symmetry.space_group_name_H-M   'P 1'
#
loop_
_entity.id
_entity.type
_entity.pdbx_description
1 polymer ?
#
loop_
_entity_poly.entity_id
_entity_poly.type
_entity_poly.pdbx_seq_one_letter_code
_entity_poly.pdbx_strand_id
1 'polypeptide(L)'
;MHFLLTNDDGIDAPGLAALTAAGRAMGARITIVAPATEQSMCGHRVTTHSPLRVEQRDADRYAVQGTPADCVRIALFALHLKPDWVLSGINQGGNLGQDTFISGTVAAAREATYHGVKAAALSHYIKGGIPIDWERLARWTTEVLHDLQAEAVPEAHLWNVNFPHHPPGPLALPTRVRCQPARSPLKVSYQSEADGDAVLYRYTARYAERPSDAGSDVATCFGGDIAISQLSL
;
A
#
# COMPACT_ATOMS: atom_id res chain seq x y z
N MET A 1 21.74 0.80 -3.95
CA MET A 1 20.37 0.26 -4.05
C MET A 1 19.45 1.35 -4.56
N HIS A 2 18.51 1.03 -5.46
CA HIS A 2 17.57 1.95 -6.07
C HIS A 2 16.13 1.53 -5.77
N PHE A 3 15.35 2.39 -5.12
CA PHE A 3 13.94 2.20 -4.87
C PHE A 3 13.09 3.04 -5.82
N LEU A 4 12.14 2.39 -6.48
CA LEU A 4 11.02 3.05 -7.13
C LEU A 4 9.88 3.14 -6.13
N LEU A 5 9.40 4.35 -5.84
CA LEU A 5 8.28 4.59 -4.95
C LEU A 5 7.03 4.99 -5.71
N THR A 6 5.90 4.44 -5.29
CA THR A 6 4.56 4.78 -5.78
C THR A 6 3.53 4.66 -4.66
N ASN A 7 2.26 4.95 -4.93
CA ASN A 7 1.13 4.79 -4.01
C ASN A 7 -0.20 4.87 -4.79
N ASP A 8 -1.33 4.87 -4.11
CA ASP A 8 -2.65 5.20 -4.65
C ASP A 8 -3.27 6.46 -4.04
N ASP A 9 -2.70 6.99 -2.95
CA ASP A 9 -3.14 8.26 -2.33
C ASP A 9 -2.71 9.52 -3.14
N GLY A 10 -1.85 9.36 -4.13
CA GLY A 10 -1.33 10.44 -4.97
C GLY A 10 0.09 10.91 -4.61
N ILE A 11 0.72 11.57 -5.58
CA ILE A 11 2.15 11.94 -5.51
C ILE A 11 2.50 12.89 -4.35
N ASP A 12 1.56 13.69 -3.87
CA ASP A 12 1.76 14.66 -2.78
C ASP A 12 1.29 14.12 -1.41
N ALA A 13 0.90 12.83 -1.33
CA ALA A 13 0.40 12.24 -0.10
C ALA A 13 1.47 12.14 0.99
N PRO A 14 1.10 12.38 2.27
CA PRO A 14 2.06 12.33 3.39
C PRO A 14 2.66 10.94 3.61
N GLY A 15 1.92 9.87 3.29
CA GLY A 15 2.43 8.50 3.35
C GLY A 15 3.58 8.25 2.37
N LEU A 16 3.51 8.80 1.16
CA LEU A 16 4.61 8.71 0.19
C LEU A 16 5.83 9.50 0.64
N ALA A 17 5.61 10.65 1.29
CA ALA A 17 6.70 11.43 1.89
C ALA A 17 7.38 10.65 3.03
N ALA A 18 6.61 9.97 3.89
CA ALA A 18 7.14 9.11 4.95
C ALA A 18 7.93 7.92 4.38
N LEU A 19 7.43 7.26 3.33
CA LEU A 19 8.15 6.18 2.64
C LEU A 19 9.45 6.69 2.00
N THR A 20 9.43 7.89 1.43
CA THR A 20 10.62 8.55 0.86
C THR A 20 11.67 8.80 1.95
N ALA A 21 11.25 9.28 3.12
CA ALA A 21 12.14 9.50 4.26
C ALA A 21 12.77 8.18 4.74
N ALA A 22 11.99 7.10 4.83
CA ALA A 22 12.48 5.78 5.20
C ALA A 22 13.53 5.25 4.19
N GLY A 23 13.24 5.33 2.89
CA GLY A 23 14.17 4.88 1.86
C GLY A 23 15.48 5.68 1.85
N ARG A 24 15.41 7.00 2.07
CA ARG A 24 16.61 7.84 2.19
C ARG A 24 17.44 7.51 3.43
N ALA A 25 16.79 7.21 4.56
CA ALA A 25 17.49 6.78 5.79
C ALA A 25 18.29 5.49 5.59
N MET A 26 17.87 4.63 4.65
CA MET A 26 18.62 3.41 4.23
C MET A 26 19.75 3.70 3.23
N GLY A 27 19.99 4.96 2.85
CA GLY A 27 20.98 5.33 1.85
C GLY A 27 20.61 4.92 0.41
N ALA A 28 19.34 4.65 0.14
CA ALA A 28 18.88 4.27 -1.19
C ALA A 28 18.73 5.48 -2.11
N ARG A 29 19.04 5.30 -3.40
CA ARG A 29 18.58 6.19 -4.46
C ARG A 29 17.06 6.04 -4.58
N ILE A 30 16.35 7.16 -4.68
CA ILE A 30 14.88 7.17 -4.76
C ILE A 30 14.46 7.77 -6.10
N THR A 31 13.55 7.11 -6.80
CA THR A 31 12.76 7.68 -7.88
C THR A 31 11.28 7.50 -7.54
N ILE A 32 10.49 8.54 -7.69
CA ILE A 32 9.05 8.54 -7.43
C ILE A 32 8.31 8.60 -8.75
N VAL A 33 7.45 7.62 -9.01
CA VAL A 33 6.49 7.63 -10.12
C VAL A 33 5.14 7.26 -9.54
N ALA A 34 4.27 8.24 -9.35
CA ALA A 34 3.03 8.07 -8.61
C ALA A 34 1.84 8.77 -9.29
N PRO A 35 0.60 8.36 -8.99
CA PRO A 35 -0.58 8.99 -9.53
C PRO A 35 -0.62 10.49 -9.22
N ALA A 36 -1.02 11.31 -10.18
CA ALA A 36 -1.16 12.75 -10.01
C ALA A 36 -2.25 13.11 -8.97
N THR A 37 -3.25 12.25 -8.83
CA THR A 37 -4.37 12.39 -7.88
C THR A 37 -4.70 11.02 -7.26
N GLU A 38 -5.42 11.02 -6.15
CA GLU A 38 -5.89 9.81 -5.47
C GLU A 38 -6.60 8.83 -6.40
N GLN A 39 -6.32 7.54 -6.25
CA GLN A 39 -6.83 6.40 -7.03
C GLN A 39 -7.37 5.30 -6.11
N SER A 40 -8.03 5.65 -5.03
CA SER A 40 -8.54 4.70 -4.05
C SER A 40 -9.46 3.64 -4.66
N MET A 41 -9.34 2.40 -4.19
CA MET A 41 -10.15 1.25 -4.64
C MET A 41 -10.12 0.99 -6.16
N CYS A 42 -9.06 1.38 -6.86
CA CYS A 42 -8.94 1.17 -8.30
C CYS A 42 -8.64 -0.29 -8.67
N GLY A 43 -8.30 -1.14 -7.69
CA GLY A 43 -7.84 -2.50 -7.94
C GLY A 43 -6.59 -2.54 -8.83
N HIS A 44 -6.43 -3.64 -9.58
CA HIS A 44 -5.32 -3.79 -10.53
C HIS A 44 -5.70 -3.32 -11.95
N ARG A 45 -6.31 -2.13 -12.02
CA ARG A 45 -6.67 -1.52 -13.31
C ARG A 45 -5.42 -0.96 -14.00
N VAL A 46 -5.32 -1.19 -15.31
CA VAL A 46 -4.30 -0.61 -16.18
C VAL A 46 -4.95 0.10 -17.36
N THR A 47 -4.32 1.15 -17.84
CA THR A 47 -4.79 1.96 -18.97
C THR A 47 -4.17 1.48 -20.27
N THR A 48 -4.98 0.96 -21.19
CA THR A 48 -4.53 0.40 -22.47
C THR A 48 -5.09 1.10 -23.72
N HIS A 49 -6.16 1.88 -23.57
CA HIS A 49 -6.91 2.46 -24.68
C HIS A 49 -6.82 3.98 -24.79
N SER A 50 -6.09 4.63 -23.90
CA SER A 50 -5.88 6.07 -23.90
C SER A 50 -4.45 6.43 -23.54
N PRO A 51 -3.92 7.58 -24.00
CA PRO A 51 -2.60 8.04 -23.60
C PRO A 51 -2.58 8.36 -22.11
N LEU A 52 -1.44 8.07 -21.47
CA LEU A 52 -1.15 8.47 -20.09
C LEU A 52 -0.32 9.76 -20.12
N ARG A 53 -0.80 10.80 -19.44
CA ARG A 53 -0.02 12.01 -19.25
C ARG A 53 0.95 11.82 -18.09
N VAL A 54 2.22 12.05 -18.34
CA VAL A 54 3.30 12.03 -17.34
C VAL A 54 3.89 13.42 -17.24
N GLU A 55 3.97 13.95 -16.04
CA GLU A 55 4.55 15.24 -15.74
C GLU A 55 5.76 15.06 -14.84
N GLN A 56 6.93 15.45 -15.29
CA GLN A 56 8.12 15.48 -14.46
C GLN A 56 8.06 16.71 -13.53
N ARG A 57 7.98 16.49 -12.21
CA ARG A 57 7.93 17.52 -11.17
C ARG A 57 9.32 17.99 -10.76
N ASP A 58 10.28 17.07 -10.72
CA ASP A 58 11.71 17.33 -10.51
C ASP A 58 12.56 16.18 -11.08
N ALA A 59 13.86 16.17 -10.80
CA ALA A 59 14.82 15.23 -11.41
C ALA A 59 14.44 13.74 -11.26
N ASP A 60 13.85 13.36 -10.12
CA ASP A 60 13.52 11.97 -9.79
C ASP A 60 12.05 11.79 -9.37
N ARG A 61 11.15 12.71 -9.82
CA ARG A 61 9.74 12.70 -9.40
C ARG A 61 8.80 12.96 -10.56
N TYR A 62 7.92 11.99 -10.83
CA TYR A 62 7.01 11.97 -11.98
C TYR A 62 5.57 11.73 -11.53
N ALA A 63 4.65 12.64 -11.89
CA ALA A 63 3.22 12.53 -11.66
C ALA A 63 2.54 11.91 -12.90
N VAL A 64 1.79 10.84 -12.74
CA VAL A 64 1.11 10.12 -13.82
C VAL A 64 -0.39 10.30 -13.68
N GLN A 65 -1.07 10.70 -14.75
CA GLN A 65 -2.54 10.66 -14.82
C GLN A 65 -2.99 9.22 -15.14
N GLY A 66 -2.84 8.33 -14.16
CA GLY A 66 -3.09 6.91 -14.28
C GLY A 66 -3.17 6.22 -12.92
N THR A 67 -3.33 4.92 -12.94
CA THR A 67 -3.39 4.07 -11.75
C THR A 67 -2.00 3.78 -11.16
N PRO A 68 -1.89 3.25 -9.94
CA PRO A 68 -0.61 2.82 -9.38
C PRO A 68 0.11 1.76 -10.25
N ALA A 69 -0.63 0.83 -10.86
CA ALA A 69 -0.07 -0.14 -11.80
C ALA A 69 0.47 0.54 -13.08
N ASP A 70 -0.24 1.56 -13.60
CA ASP A 70 0.25 2.37 -14.73
C ASP A 70 1.56 3.07 -14.37
N CYS A 71 1.69 3.59 -13.15
CA CYS A 71 2.92 4.23 -12.67
C CYS A 71 4.12 3.27 -12.71
N VAL A 72 3.94 2.03 -12.28
CA VAL A 72 4.98 0.99 -12.36
C VAL A 72 5.34 0.71 -13.81
N ARG A 73 4.36 0.54 -14.71
CA ARG A 73 4.60 0.32 -16.15
C ARG A 73 5.35 1.49 -16.80
N ILE A 74 4.92 2.72 -16.53
CA ILE A 74 5.60 3.92 -17.01
C ILE A 74 7.05 3.94 -16.53
N ALA A 75 7.28 3.68 -15.24
CA ALA A 75 8.62 3.65 -14.68
C ALA A 75 9.53 2.63 -15.36
N LEU A 76 9.07 1.39 -15.50
CA LEU A 76 9.88 0.29 -16.02
C LEU A 76 10.07 0.36 -17.55
N PHE A 77 9.02 0.71 -18.31
CA PHE A 77 9.01 0.54 -19.76
C PHE A 77 9.09 1.85 -20.56
N ALA A 78 8.59 2.96 -20.03
CA ALA A 78 8.68 4.26 -20.72
C ALA A 78 9.88 5.09 -20.23
N LEU A 79 10.14 5.09 -18.93
CA LEU A 79 11.31 5.78 -18.34
C LEU A 79 12.54 4.87 -18.25
N HIS A 80 12.41 3.59 -18.60
CA HIS A 80 13.48 2.58 -18.61
C HIS A 80 14.24 2.47 -17.28
N LEU A 81 13.55 2.70 -16.16
CA LEU A 81 14.14 2.56 -14.84
C LEU A 81 14.39 1.08 -14.51
N LYS A 82 15.48 0.84 -13.78
CA LYS A 82 15.84 -0.50 -13.28
C LYS A 82 15.99 -0.44 -11.77
N PRO A 83 14.88 -0.38 -11.02
CA PRO A 83 14.93 -0.37 -9.57
C PRO A 83 15.27 -1.76 -9.03
N ASP A 84 15.94 -1.81 -7.89
CA ASP A 84 16.13 -3.05 -7.13
C ASP A 84 14.84 -3.48 -6.43
N TRP A 85 14.02 -2.49 -6.03
CA TRP A 85 12.73 -2.68 -5.37
C TRP A 85 11.70 -1.67 -5.82
N VAL A 86 10.45 -2.10 -5.90
CA VAL A 86 9.28 -1.23 -5.97
C VAL A 86 8.58 -1.23 -4.61
N LEU A 87 8.46 -0.06 -4.01
CA LEU A 87 7.76 0.13 -2.73
C LEU A 87 6.50 0.97 -2.99
N SER A 88 5.34 0.43 -2.66
CA SER A 88 4.06 1.11 -2.83
C SER A 88 3.46 1.48 -1.48
N GLY A 89 3.23 2.76 -1.24
CA GLY A 89 2.65 3.29 0.00
C GLY A 89 3.32 4.58 0.49
N ILE A 90 3.24 4.92 1.79
CA ILE A 90 2.49 4.18 2.83
C ILE A 90 1.02 4.57 2.72
N ASN A 91 0.16 3.61 2.41
CA ASN A 91 -1.27 3.85 2.22
C ASN A 91 -1.94 4.31 3.51
N GLN A 92 -2.79 5.33 3.41
CA GLN A 92 -3.65 5.80 4.49
C GLN A 92 -4.90 4.92 4.60
N GLY A 93 -4.73 3.74 5.13
CA GLY A 93 -5.73 2.67 5.26
C GLY A 93 -5.04 1.31 5.27
N GLY A 94 -5.60 0.34 5.98
CA GLY A 94 -5.09 -1.03 5.98
C GLY A 94 -5.45 -1.77 4.69
N ASN A 95 -4.56 -2.65 4.23
CA ASN A 95 -4.80 -3.59 3.15
C ASN A 95 -4.63 -5.02 3.70
N LEU A 96 -5.65 -5.49 4.42
CA LEU A 96 -5.66 -6.72 5.20
C LEU A 96 -6.61 -7.75 4.57
N GLY A 97 -6.23 -9.03 4.55
CA GLY A 97 -7.06 -10.10 4.03
C GLY A 97 -7.55 -9.81 2.61
N GLN A 98 -8.88 -9.79 2.40
CA GLN A 98 -9.49 -9.59 1.07
C GLN A 98 -9.27 -8.18 0.48
N ASP A 99 -8.88 -7.16 1.28
CA ASP A 99 -8.62 -5.82 0.75
C ASP A 99 -7.48 -5.82 -0.28
N THR A 100 -6.56 -6.78 -0.18
CA THR A 100 -5.45 -6.96 -1.12
C THR A 100 -5.89 -7.13 -2.58
N PHE A 101 -7.13 -7.57 -2.83
CA PHE A 101 -7.67 -7.74 -4.19
C PHE A 101 -8.13 -6.43 -4.83
N ILE A 102 -8.61 -5.48 -4.03
CA ILE A 102 -9.16 -4.20 -4.50
C ILE A 102 -8.20 -3.02 -4.30
N SER A 103 -7.08 -3.24 -3.62
CA SER A 103 -6.08 -2.22 -3.30
C SER A 103 -5.25 -1.80 -4.50
N GLY A 104 -5.18 -0.49 -4.74
CA GLY A 104 -4.25 0.11 -5.70
C GLY A 104 -2.79 0.02 -5.23
N THR A 105 -2.56 0.17 -3.92
CA THR A 105 -1.24 0.02 -3.30
C THR A 105 -0.66 -1.37 -3.55
N VAL A 106 -1.46 -2.43 -3.28
CA VAL A 106 -1.04 -3.82 -3.51
C VAL A 106 -0.92 -4.11 -5.01
N ALA A 107 -1.77 -3.51 -5.84
CA ALA A 107 -1.72 -3.68 -7.29
C ALA A 107 -0.39 -3.19 -7.89
N ALA A 108 0.14 -2.06 -7.43
CA ALA A 108 1.45 -1.58 -7.89
C ALA A 108 2.58 -2.55 -7.53
N ALA A 109 2.60 -3.06 -6.30
CA ALA A 109 3.58 -4.06 -5.89
C ALA A 109 3.43 -5.37 -6.70
N ARG A 110 2.19 -5.81 -6.95
CA ARG A 110 1.89 -6.98 -7.78
C ARG A 110 2.35 -6.78 -9.23
N GLU A 111 2.11 -5.61 -9.82
CA GLU A 111 2.58 -5.27 -11.16
C GLU A 111 4.11 -5.36 -11.27
N ALA A 112 4.83 -4.80 -10.28
CA ALA A 112 6.29 -4.91 -10.22
C ALA A 112 6.76 -6.36 -10.16
N THR A 113 6.10 -7.19 -9.34
CA THR A 113 6.42 -8.61 -9.19
C THR A 113 6.18 -9.39 -10.48
N TYR A 114 5.11 -9.09 -11.25
CA TYR A 114 4.90 -9.67 -12.58
C TYR A 114 6.05 -9.39 -13.54
N HIS A 115 6.74 -8.26 -13.36
CA HIS A 115 7.89 -7.86 -14.17
C HIS A 115 9.24 -8.25 -13.55
N GLY A 116 9.26 -9.15 -12.57
CA GLY A 116 10.47 -9.69 -11.96
C GLY A 116 11.19 -8.73 -11.01
N VAL A 117 10.54 -7.66 -10.58
CA VAL A 117 11.11 -6.71 -9.61
C VAL A 117 10.59 -7.04 -8.21
N LYS A 118 11.49 -7.11 -7.22
CA LYS A 118 11.11 -7.27 -5.81
C LYS A 118 10.18 -6.14 -5.39
N ALA A 119 9.12 -6.45 -4.65
CA ALA A 119 8.13 -5.45 -4.29
C ALA A 119 7.56 -5.61 -2.90
N ALA A 120 7.17 -4.48 -2.31
CA ALA A 120 6.41 -4.42 -1.07
C ALA A 120 5.29 -3.37 -1.15
N ALA A 121 4.10 -3.76 -0.69
CA ALA A 121 2.99 -2.86 -0.39
C ALA A 121 3.03 -2.54 1.10
N LEU A 122 2.98 -1.25 1.44
CA LEU A 122 3.04 -0.76 2.82
C LEU A 122 1.79 0.07 3.11
N SER A 123 1.09 -0.28 4.18
CA SER A 123 -0.20 0.30 4.55
C SER A 123 -0.25 0.60 6.04
N HIS A 124 -0.99 1.62 6.42
CA HIS A 124 -1.20 1.98 7.82
C HIS A 124 -2.69 1.85 8.17
N TYR A 125 -3.04 0.90 9.05
CA TYR A 125 -4.40 0.78 9.56
C TYR A 125 -4.83 2.08 10.24
N ILE A 126 -6.06 2.53 10.00
CA ILE A 126 -6.61 3.74 10.61
C ILE A 126 -7.65 3.39 11.66
N LYS A 127 -7.41 3.83 12.88
CA LYS A 127 -8.41 3.87 13.95
C LYS A 127 -8.94 5.30 14.04
N GLY A 128 -10.21 5.48 13.77
CA GLY A 128 -10.83 6.81 13.69
C GLY A 128 -10.58 7.69 14.90
N GLY A 129 -10.41 9.02 14.66
CA GLY A 129 -10.20 10.01 15.71
C GLY A 129 -8.76 10.16 16.20
N ILE A 130 -7.84 9.32 15.75
CA ILE A 130 -6.41 9.38 16.12
C ILE A 130 -5.62 9.91 14.91
N PRO A 131 -4.80 10.97 15.03
CA PRO A 131 -3.94 11.43 13.95
C PRO A 131 -2.78 10.45 13.70
N ILE A 132 -2.31 10.38 12.46
CA ILE A 132 -1.17 9.54 12.08
C ILE A 132 0.13 10.26 12.41
N ASP A 133 1.04 9.57 13.08
CA ASP A 133 2.41 10.01 13.33
C ASP A 133 3.33 9.52 12.18
N TRP A 134 3.38 10.30 11.11
CA TRP A 134 4.14 9.97 9.90
C TRP A 134 5.65 9.86 10.12
N GLU A 135 6.21 10.65 11.06
CA GLU A 135 7.64 10.58 11.38
C GLU A 135 7.99 9.26 12.07
N ARG A 136 7.17 8.86 13.04
CA ARG A 136 7.31 7.56 13.69
C ARG A 136 7.15 6.42 12.69
N LEU A 137 6.16 6.54 11.80
CA LEU A 137 5.90 5.54 10.79
C LEU A 137 7.06 5.40 9.80
N ALA A 138 7.71 6.51 9.40
CA ALA A 138 8.90 6.48 8.58
C ALA A 138 10.06 5.71 9.27
N ARG A 139 10.28 5.95 10.57
CA ARG A 139 11.29 5.20 11.35
C ARG A 139 10.98 3.69 11.41
N TRP A 140 9.73 3.34 11.70
CA TRP A 140 9.31 1.92 11.73
C TRP A 140 9.43 1.26 10.36
N THR A 141 9.12 2.00 9.30
CA THR A 141 9.26 1.53 7.91
C THR A 141 10.73 1.21 7.59
N THR A 142 11.67 2.05 8.03
CA THR A 142 13.12 1.79 7.84
C THR A 142 13.51 0.43 8.43
N GLU A 143 13.11 0.14 9.66
CA GLU A 143 13.41 -1.13 10.33
C GLU A 143 12.75 -2.34 9.62
N VAL A 144 11.51 -2.18 9.19
CA VAL A 144 10.81 -3.22 8.43
C VAL A 144 11.51 -3.49 7.10
N LEU A 145 11.89 -2.45 6.37
CA LEU A 145 12.58 -2.61 5.08
C LEU A 145 13.95 -3.29 5.24
N HIS A 146 14.68 -3.06 6.33
CA HIS A 146 15.92 -3.80 6.63
C HIS A 146 15.63 -5.30 6.78
N ASP A 147 14.58 -5.68 7.51
CA ASP A 147 14.19 -7.08 7.65
C ASP A 147 13.83 -7.71 6.29
N LEU A 148 12.98 -7.02 5.50
CA LEU A 148 12.54 -7.54 4.21
C LEU A 148 13.69 -7.75 3.23
N GLN A 149 14.72 -6.91 3.30
CA GLN A 149 15.92 -7.08 2.45
C GLN A 149 16.78 -8.26 2.84
N ALA A 150 16.80 -8.60 4.12
CA ALA A 150 17.56 -9.75 4.64
C ALA A 150 16.86 -11.09 4.33
N GLU A 151 15.57 -11.06 3.99
CA GLU A 151 14.80 -12.26 3.72
C GLU A 151 14.71 -12.58 2.22
N ALA A 152 14.79 -13.87 1.90
CA ALA A 152 14.52 -14.34 0.54
C ALA A 152 13.02 -14.23 0.23
N VAL A 153 12.68 -13.58 -0.88
CA VAL A 153 11.31 -13.57 -1.41
C VAL A 153 11.24 -14.68 -2.46
N PRO A 154 10.32 -15.66 -2.33
CA PRO A 154 10.10 -16.64 -3.38
C PRO A 154 9.73 -15.94 -4.69
N GLU A 155 10.04 -16.60 -5.82
CA GLU A 155 9.60 -16.11 -7.13
C GLU A 155 8.08 -15.92 -7.15
N ALA A 156 7.61 -14.91 -7.87
CA ALA A 156 6.19 -14.57 -7.96
C ALA A 156 5.50 -14.23 -6.62
N HIS A 157 6.25 -13.71 -5.65
CA HIS A 157 5.71 -13.24 -4.38
C HIS A 157 6.10 -11.78 -4.13
N LEU A 158 5.23 -11.09 -3.37
CA LEU A 158 5.46 -9.74 -2.88
C LEU A 158 5.19 -9.66 -1.38
N TRP A 159 5.77 -8.66 -0.73
CA TRP A 159 5.47 -8.36 0.66
C TRP A 159 4.25 -7.46 0.80
N ASN A 160 3.41 -7.76 1.78
CA ASN A 160 2.31 -6.89 2.22
C ASN A 160 2.50 -6.59 3.70
N VAL A 161 2.74 -5.32 4.01
CA VAL A 161 3.02 -4.83 5.36
C VAL A 161 1.89 -3.93 5.81
N ASN A 162 1.35 -4.20 7.00
CA ASN A 162 0.34 -3.34 7.60
C ASN A 162 0.79 -2.89 8.99
N PHE A 163 0.95 -1.58 9.16
CA PHE A 163 1.30 -0.96 10.43
C PHE A 163 0.06 -0.73 11.28
N PRO A 164 0.11 -1.01 12.59
CA PRO A 164 -0.98 -0.74 13.52
C PRO A 164 -1.13 0.75 13.80
N HIS A 165 -2.34 1.19 14.15
CA HIS A 165 -2.58 2.57 14.54
C HIS A 165 -2.46 2.75 16.06
N HIS A 166 -1.43 3.46 16.46
CA HIS A 166 -1.22 3.90 17.84
C HIS A 166 -1.31 5.42 17.95
N PRO A 167 -1.71 5.98 19.11
CA PRO A 167 -1.66 7.42 19.35
C PRO A 167 -0.26 8.00 19.08
N PRO A 168 -0.16 9.25 18.60
CA PRO A 168 1.12 9.92 18.40
C PRO A 168 1.96 9.97 19.67
N GLY A 169 3.28 10.07 19.51
CA GLY A 169 4.24 10.21 20.59
C GLY A 169 5.25 9.08 20.68
N PRO A 170 6.10 9.10 21.70
CA PRO A 170 7.15 8.11 21.88
C PRO A 170 6.55 6.72 22.07
N LEU A 171 6.85 5.82 21.15
CA LEU A 171 6.48 4.42 21.21
C LEU A 171 7.59 3.59 20.58
N ALA A 172 7.98 2.51 21.23
CA ALA A 172 8.92 1.54 20.66
C ALA A 172 8.34 0.91 19.39
N LEU A 173 9.21 0.36 18.57
CA LEU A 173 8.80 -0.41 17.40
C LEU A 173 7.93 -1.59 17.86
N PRO A 174 6.68 -1.74 17.35
CA PRO A 174 5.86 -2.90 17.63
C PRO A 174 6.50 -4.19 17.13
N THR A 175 6.05 -5.32 17.64
CA THR A 175 6.51 -6.63 17.17
C THR A 175 6.21 -6.79 15.68
N ARG A 176 7.16 -7.29 14.92
CA ARG A 176 7.03 -7.57 13.49
C ARG A 176 6.66 -9.04 13.31
N VAL A 177 5.41 -9.30 13.01
CA VAL A 177 4.84 -10.66 12.99
C VAL A 177 4.66 -11.14 11.56
N ARG A 178 5.26 -12.29 11.22
CA ARG A 178 5.00 -13.02 9.98
C ARG A 178 3.67 -13.74 10.10
N CYS A 179 2.70 -13.40 9.25
CA CYS A 179 1.33 -13.90 9.34
C CYS A 179 0.76 -14.19 7.93
N GLN A 180 -0.40 -14.83 7.89
CA GLN A 180 -1.13 -15.06 6.66
C GLN A 180 -2.24 -14.02 6.50
N PRO A 181 -2.62 -13.64 5.27
CA PRO A 181 -3.82 -12.84 5.05
C PRO A 181 -5.05 -13.54 5.63
N ALA A 182 -5.92 -12.77 6.28
CA ALA A 182 -7.19 -13.27 6.79
C ALA A 182 -8.05 -13.83 5.64
N ARG A 183 -8.69 -14.97 5.89
CA ARG A 183 -9.55 -15.67 4.91
C ARG A 183 -11.03 -15.38 5.10
N SER A 184 -11.42 -15.01 6.31
CA SER A 184 -12.80 -14.66 6.61
C SER A 184 -13.23 -13.40 5.87
N PRO A 185 -14.34 -13.42 5.11
CA PRO A 185 -14.78 -12.28 4.34
C PRO A 185 -15.28 -11.15 5.25
N LEU A 186 -15.17 -9.92 4.76
CA LEU A 186 -15.83 -8.77 5.38
C LEU A 186 -17.35 -9.01 5.42
N LYS A 187 -17.97 -8.66 6.56
CA LYS A 187 -19.44 -8.57 6.61
C LYS A 187 -19.90 -7.50 5.64
N VAL A 188 -20.72 -7.89 4.69
CA VAL A 188 -21.35 -6.95 3.76
C VAL A 188 -22.78 -6.70 4.24
N SER A 189 -23.14 -5.43 4.41
CA SER A 189 -24.49 -5.04 4.79
C SER A 189 -24.90 -3.75 4.10
N TYR A 190 -26.19 -3.65 3.78
CA TYR A 190 -26.80 -2.49 3.14
C TYR A 190 -28.09 -2.11 3.85
N GLN A 191 -28.35 -0.82 3.92
CA GLN A 191 -29.69 -0.27 4.17
C GLN A 191 -30.28 0.15 2.85
N SER A 192 -31.59 -0.10 2.67
CA SER A 192 -32.31 0.29 1.48
C SER A 192 -33.27 1.45 1.78
N GLU A 193 -33.44 2.34 0.79
CA GLU A 193 -34.35 3.48 0.82
C GLU A 193 -35.07 3.58 -0.54
N ALA A 194 -36.39 3.83 -0.55
CA ALA A 194 -37.14 4.01 -1.78
C ALA A 194 -36.80 5.37 -2.43
N ASP A 195 -36.63 5.40 -3.74
CA ASP A 195 -36.37 6.60 -4.54
C ASP A 195 -37.19 6.54 -5.83
N GLY A 196 -38.45 6.94 -5.73
CA GLY A 196 -39.43 6.79 -6.82
C GLY A 196 -39.61 5.34 -7.23
N ASP A 197 -39.36 5.02 -8.51
CA ASP A 197 -39.41 3.66 -9.04
C ASP A 197 -38.10 2.86 -8.82
N ALA A 198 -37.09 3.46 -8.15
CA ALA A 198 -35.80 2.85 -7.82
C ALA A 198 -35.69 2.56 -6.32
N VAL A 199 -34.65 1.81 -5.96
CA VAL A 199 -34.26 1.59 -4.56
C VAL A 199 -32.78 1.95 -4.41
N LEU A 200 -32.46 2.82 -3.47
CA LEU A 200 -31.11 3.17 -3.10
C LEU A 200 -30.59 2.18 -2.05
N TYR A 201 -29.38 1.66 -2.24
CA TYR A 201 -28.69 0.82 -1.27
C TYR A 201 -27.47 1.54 -0.74
N ARG A 202 -27.44 1.81 0.57
CA ARG A 202 -26.32 2.42 1.26
C ARG A 202 -25.52 1.35 2.00
N TYR A 203 -24.23 1.24 1.69
CA TYR A 203 -23.31 0.35 2.40
C TYR A 203 -23.16 0.77 3.87
N THR A 204 -23.32 -0.18 4.80
CA THR A 204 -23.35 0.08 6.24
C THR A 204 -22.35 -0.76 7.04
N ALA A 205 -21.62 -1.65 6.42
CA ALA A 205 -20.62 -2.44 7.12
C ALA A 205 -19.47 -1.56 7.65
N ARG A 206 -18.95 -1.94 8.81
CA ARG A 206 -17.87 -1.21 9.48
C ARG A 206 -16.56 -1.99 9.36
N TYR A 207 -15.52 -1.33 8.86
CA TYR A 207 -14.21 -1.94 8.67
C TYR A 207 -13.63 -2.56 9.95
N ALA A 208 -13.78 -1.89 11.10
CA ALA A 208 -13.30 -2.35 12.39
C ALA A 208 -14.04 -3.58 12.95
N GLU A 209 -15.20 -3.93 12.39
CA GLU A 209 -16.02 -5.08 12.81
C GLU A 209 -15.75 -6.33 11.94
N ARG A 210 -14.69 -6.30 11.15
CA ARG A 210 -14.31 -7.43 10.29
C ARG A 210 -13.92 -8.64 11.11
N PRO A 211 -14.20 -9.87 10.63
CA PRO A 211 -13.72 -11.08 11.27
C PRO A 211 -12.19 -11.09 11.37
N SER A 212 -11.69 -11.64 12.46
CA SER A 212 -10.27 -11.74 12.74
C SER A 212 -9.91 -13.22 12.94
N ASP A 213 -9.33 -13.82 11.91
CA ASP A 213 -8.83 -15.20 12.01
C ASP A 213 -7.58 -15.21 12.90
N ALA A 214 -7.47 -16.22 13.79
CA ALA A 214 -6.31 -16.34 14.67
C ALA A 214 -5.00 -16.44 13.87
N GLY A 215 -4.00 -15.61 14.24
CA GLY A 215 -2.71 -15.56 13.56
C GLY A 215 -2.70 -14.89 12.18
N SER A 216 -3.81 -14.27 11.79
CA SER A 216 -3.91 -13.52 10.53
C SER A 216 -3.32 -12.10 10.63
N ASP A 217 -3.16 -11.47 9.45
CA ASP A 217 -2.77 -10.06 9.33
C ASP A 217 -3.75 -9.13 10.05
N VAL A 218 -5.06 -9.42 9.99
CA VAL A 218 -6.10 -8.67 10.73
C VAL A 218 -5.89 -8.79 12.23
N ALA A 219 -5.74 -10.03 12.76
CA ALA A 219 -5.54 -10.25 14.18
C ALA A 219 -4.28 -9.54 14.70
N THR A 220 -3.20 -9.64 13.94
CA THR A 220 -1.91 -9.04 14.26
C THR A 220 -2.00 -7.50 14.27
N CYS A 221 -2.48 -6.92 13.17
CA CYS A 221 -2.52 -5.46 13.01
C CYS A 221 -3.51 -4.79 13.99
N PHE A 222 -4.68 -5.39 14.21
CA PHE A 222 -5.66 -4.89 15.18
C PHE A 222 -5.20 -5.10 16.63
N GLY A 223 -4.35 -6.10 16.88
CA GLY A 223 -3.70 -6.35 18.16
C GLY A 223 -2.61 -5.35 18.53
N GLY A 224 -2.18 -4.52 17.57
CA GLY A 224 -1.17 -3.47 17.79
C GLY A 224 0.24 -3.82 17.32
N ASP A 225 0.41 -4.93 16.61
CA ASP A 225 1.68 -5.37 16.03
C ASP A 225 1.74 -5.13 14.52
N ILE A 226 2.94 -5.11 13.95
CA ILE A 226 3.16 -4.95 12.50
C ILE A 226 2.92 -6.30 11.83
N ALA A 227 1.89 -6.35 10.98
CA ALA A 227 1.57 -7.54 10.21
C ALA A 227 2.38 -7.57 8.91
N ILE A 228 3.11 -8.66 8.68
CA ILE A 228 3.92 -8.86 7.47
C ILE A 228 3.52 -10.19 6.85
N SER A 229 2.95 -10.13 5.67
CA SER A 229 2.52 -11.32 4.91
C SER A 229 3.16 -11.36 3.52
N GLN A 230 3.30 -12.56 2.97
CA GLN A 230 3.66 -12.77 1.58
C GLN A 230 2.40 -13.05 0.78
N LEU A 231 2.25 -12.35 -0.34
CA LEU A 231 1.19 -12.58 -1.31
C LEU A 231 1.81 -13.21 -2.56
N SER A 232 1.21 -14.30 -3.05
CA SER A 232 1.55 -14.89 -4.35
C SER A 232 0.82 -14.17 -5.49
N LEU A 233 1.39 -14.20 -6.69
CA LEU A 233 0.72 -13.81 -7.94
C LEU A 233 -0.38 -14.80 -8.31
#